data_1ca79b47a701a6bc3b7b28a425bea4a4
#
_entry.id   1ca79b47a701a6bc3b7b28a425bea4a4
#
_cell.length_a   1.000
_cell.length_b   1.000
_cell.length_c   1.000
_cell.angle_alpha   90.00
_cell.angle_beta   90.00
_cell.angle_gamma   90.00
#
_symmetry.space_group_name_H-M   'P 1'
#
loop_
_entity.id
_entity.type
_entity.pdbx_description
1 polymer ?
#
loop_
_entity_poly.entity_id
_entity_poly.type
_entity_poly.pdbx_seq_one_letter_code
_entity_poly.pdbx_strand_id
1 'polypeptide(L)'
;MSIDFLNATLEDTDEVLAYEEAKLKELYSSEIEQSMARWSSRWRKESLEHYLKGGWSFLLRDRDRHGSHSKGLLIGYFLAQPLLFLDGQTQSLWVEHISYSNLEARDLLCEFAYKLSRDKHFQKVYFPSQNNILNSVNSFKANPWTPEVVQILTTKAST
;
A
#
# COMPACT_ATOMS: atom_id res chain seq x y z
N MET A 1 11.37 -14.57 -10.16
CA MET A 1 11.00 -13.15 -10.12
C MET A 1 11.99 -12.42 -9.24
N SER A 2 12.64 -11.41 -9.76
CA SER A 2 13.64 -10.60 -9.03
C SER A 2 12.97 -9.27 -8.63
N ILE A 3 12.66 -9.13 -7.36
CA ILE A 3 11.87 -8.00 -6.87
C ILE A 3 12.73 -6.97 -6.14
N ASP A 4 12.32 -5.71 -6.24
CA ASP A 4 12.89 -4.60 -5.49
C ASP A 4 11.78 -3.78 -4.85
N PHE A 5 12.03 -3.38 -3.60
CA PHE A 5 11.23 -2.36 -2.94
C PHE A 5 11.98 -1.03 -3.00
N LEU A 6 11.34 -0.03 -3.57
CA LEU A 6 11.93 1.30 -3.72
C LEU A 6 11.03 2.34 -3.03
N ASN A 7 11.65 3.27 -2.32
CA ASN A 7 10.90 4.37 -1.73
C ASN A 7 10.27 5.21 -2.85
N ALA A 8 8.96 5.41 -2.77
CA ALA A 8 8.24 6.18 -3.75
C ALA A 8 8.43 7.68 -3.51
N THR A 9 8.57 8.45 -4.59
CA THR A 9 8.74 9.89 -4.56
C THR A 9 7.75 10.57 -5.49
N LEU A 10 7.71 11.90 -5.48
CA LEU A 10 6.85 12.67 -6.40
C LEU A 10 7.15 12.38 -7.87
N GLU A 11 8.37 11.97 -8.19
CA GLU A 11 8.74 11.61 -9.56
C GLU A 11 7.99 10.38 -10.06
N ASP A 12 7.47 9.56 -9.16
CA ASP A 12 6.74 8.34 -9.49
C ASP A 12 5.24 8.57 -9.71
N THR A 13 4.75 9.79 -9.54
CA THR A 13 3.32 10.12 -9.61
C THR A 13 2.68 9.66 -10.92
N ASP A 14 3.27 10.00 -12.06
CA ASP A 14 2.69 9.70 -13.37
C ASP A 14 2.67 8.19 -13.63
N GLU A 15 3.69 7.47 -13.20
CA GLU A 15 3.74 6.01 -13.37
C GLU A 15 2.67 5.32 -12.52
N VAL A 16 2.48 5.75 -11.29
CA VAL A 16 1.44 5.19 -10.41
C VAL A 16 0.05 5.48 -10.96
N LEU A 17 -0.19 6.70 -11.45
CA LEU A 17 -1.47 7.04 -12.08
C LEU A 17 -1.73 6.18 -13.31
N ALA A 18 -0.73 6.00 -14.17
CA ALA A 18 -0.85 5.14 -15.36
C ALA A 18 -1.13 3.69 -14.97
N TYR A 19 -0.47 3.19 -13.93
CA TYR A 19 -0.70 1.83 -13.39
C TYR A 19 -2.15 1.65 -12.95
N GLU A 20 -2.70 2.59 -12.20
CA GLU A 20 -4.09 2.51 -11.72
C GLU A 20 -5.11 2.69 -12.85
N GLU A 21 -4.84 3.57 -13.83
CA GLU A 21 -5.71 3.74 -14.97
C GLU A 21 -5.79 2.47 -15.83
N ALA A 22 -4.67 1.76 -15.99
CA ALA A 22 -4.66 0.48 -16.69
C ALA A 22 -5.52 -0.55 -15.96
N LYS A 23 -5.46 -0.60 -14.63
CA LYS A 23 -6.28 -1.50 -13.82
C LYS A 23 -7.78 -1.17 -13.94
N LEU A 24 -8.14 0.10 -13.95
CA LEU A 24 -9.53 0.52 -14.12
C LEU A 24 -10.09 0.06 -15.47
N LYS A 25 -9.31 0.17 -16.53
CA LYS A 25 -9.72 -0.25 -17.87
C LYS A 25 -9.93 -1.77 -17.97
N GLU A 26 -9.17 -2.53 -17.20
CA GLU A 26 -9.35 -3.98 -17.12
C GLU A 26 -10.58 -4.37 -16.31
N LEU A 27 -10.86 -3.64 -15.22
CA LEU A 27 -11.96 -3.96 -14.30
C LEU A 27 -13.32 -3.48 -14.80
N TYR A 28 -13.37 -2.34 -15.48
CA TYR A 28 -14.62 -1.70 -15.90
C TYR A 28 -14.61 -1.42 -17.38
N SER A 29 -15.64 -1.88 -18.10
CA SER A 29 -15.79 -1.66 -19.53
C SER A 29 -16.44 -0.31 -19.85
N SER A 30 -17.19 0.27 -18.92
CA SER A 30 -17.93 1.51 -19.08
C SER A 30 -17.11 2.70 -18.58
N GLU A 31 -17.07 3.80 -19.35
CA GLU A 31 -16.42 5.04 -18.92
C GLU A 31 -17.07 5.64 -17.68
N ILE A 32 -18.38 5.46 -17.51
CA ILE A 32 -19.09 5.94 -16.33
C ILE A 32 -18.60 5.21 -15.08
N GLU A 33 -18.50 3.88 -15.15
CA GLU A 33 -18.00 3.08 -14.03
C GLU A 33 -16.54 3.41 -13.71
N GLN A 34 -15.70 3.60 -14.74
CA GLN A 34 -14.32 4.02 -14.57
C GLN A 34 -14.23 5.37 -13.87
N SER A 35 -15.05 6.34 -14.27
CA SER A 35 -15.08 7.67 -13.67
C SER A 35 -15.52 7.63 -12.21
N MET A 36 -16.53 6.83 -11.89
CA MET A 36 -17.00 6.69 -10.52
C MET A 36 -15.93 6.05 -9.63
N ALA A 37 -15.27 5.00 -10.12
CA ALA A 37 -14.20 4.35 -9.39
C ALA A 37 -13.01 5.29 -9.17
N ARG A 38 -12.66 6.07 -10.18
CA ARG A 38 -11.58 7.06 -10.10
C ARG A 38 -11.89 8.14 -9.07
N TRP A 39 -13.14 8.63 -9.06
CA TRP A 39 -13.58 9.66 -8.13
C TRP A 39 -13.50 9.21 -6.68
N SER A 40 -13.83 7.96 -6.39
CA SER A 40 -13.81 7.40 -5.04
C SER A 40 -12.48 6.77 -4.64
N SER A 41 -11.48 6.79 -5.51
CA SER A 41 -10.21 6.11 -5.27
C SER A 41 -9.35 6.81 -4.22
N ARG A 42 -8.54 6.01 -3.53
CA ARG A 42 -7.56 6.51 -2.56
C ARG A 42 -6.25 6.95 -3.21
N TRP A 43 -6.12 6.71 -4.52
CA TRP A 43 -4.95 7.10 -5.32
C TRP A 43 -5.20 8.33 -6.18
N ARG A 44 -6.23 9.11 -5.88
CA ARG A 44 -6.45 10.39 -6.56
C ARG A 44 -5.21 11.25 -6.43
N LYS A 45 -4.95 12.06 -7.45
CA LYS A 45 -3.68 12.80 -7.58
C LYS A 45 -3.30 13.57 -6.32
N GLU A 46 -4.24 14.26 -5.70
CA GLU A 46 -4.00 15.05 -4.50
C GLU A 46 -3.55 14.17 -3.32
N SER A 47 -4.27 13.06 -3.11
CA SER A 47 -3.92 12.11 -2.04
C SER A 47 -2.60 11.42 -2.34
N LEU A 48 -2.40 11.02 -3.60
CA LEU A 48 -1.17 10.37 -4.04
C LEU A 48 0.04 11.25 -3.79
N GLU A 49 -0.01 12.51 -4.20
CA GLU A 49 1.10 13.45 -4.00
C GLU A 49 1.41 13.64 -2.51
N HIS A 50 0.39 13.71 -1.67
CA HIS A 50 0.56 13.81 -0.23
C HIS A 50 1.39 12.65 0.33
N TYR A 51 1.00 11.42 -0.04
CA TYR A 51 1.70 10.22 0.46
C TYR A 51 3.10 10.06 -0.14
N LEU A 52 3.29 10.42 -1.41
CA LEU A 52 4.60 10.33 -2.05
C LEU A 52 5.59 11.33 -1.46
N LYS A 53 5.15 12.51 -1.06
CA LYS A 53 5.99 13.49 -0.36
C LYS A 53 6.44 13.01 1.01
N GLY A 54 5.65 12.17 1.66
CA GLY A 54 5.89 11.76 3.05
C GLY A 54 7.09 10.85 3.25
N GLY A 55 7.54 10.15 2.22
CA GLY A 55 8.70 9.27 2.29
C GLY A 55 8.42 7.88 2.91
N TRP A 56 7.17 7.53 3.15
CA TRP A 56 6.78 6.26 3.76
C TRP A 56 6.02 5.33 2.81
N SER A 57 5.91 5.72 1.56
CA SER A 57 5.28 4.91 0.51
C SER A 57 6.33 4.19 -0.31
N PHE A 58 6.02 2.98 -0.77
CA PHE A 58 7.00 2.13 -1.46
C PHE A 58 6.39 1.52 -2.71
N LEU A 59 7.24 1.38 -3.73
CA LEU A 59 6.94 0.69 -4.97
C LEU A 59 7.57 -0.69 -4.94
N LEU A 60 6.87 -1.67 -5.48
CA LEU A 60 7.40 -3.02 -5.71
C LEU A 60 7.58 -3.22 -7.21
N ARG A 61 8.80 -3.54 -7.63
CA ARG A 61 9.15 -3.75 -9.03
C ARG A 61 9.68 -5.15 -9.27
N ASP A 62 9.37 -5.67 -10.44
CA ASP A 62 9.98 -6.89 -10.95
C ASP A 62 11.09 -6.50 -11.91
N ARG A 63 12.34 -6.72 -11.53
CA ARG A 63 13.53 -6.35 -12.33
C ARG A 63 13.71 -7.20 -13.57
N ASP A 64 13.20 -8.42 -13.56
CA ASP A 64 13.29 -9.33 -14.70
C ASP A 64 12.29 -8.98 -15.80
N ARG A 65 11.32 -8.13 -15.50
CA ARG A 65 10.31 -7.67 -16.45
C ARG A 65 10.53 -6.18 -16.69
N HIS A 66 10.77 -5.84 -17.93
CA HIS A 66 10.98 -4.45 -18.32
C HIS A 66 9.71 -3.91 -18.97
N GLY A 67 9.03 -2.98 -18.30
CA GLY A 67 7.98 -2.21 -18.90
C GLY A 67 8.59 -1.01 -19.64
N SER A 68 7.92 0.12 -19.61
CA SER A 68 8.43 1.39 -20.13
C SER A 68 9.52 2.01 -19.24
N HIS A 69 9.87 1.36 -18.13
CA HIS A 69 10.78 1.90 -17.11
C HIS A 69 12.03 1.03 -17.00
N SER A 70 13.22 1.68 -16.99
CA SER A 70 14.50 0.99 -16.88
C SER A 70 14.74 0.30 -15.54
N LYS A 71 14.01 0.68 -14.51
CA LYS A 71 14.11 0.14 -13.14
C LYS A 71 13.30 -1.15 -12.92
N GLY A 72 12.65 -1.67 -13.95
CA GLY A 72 11.78 -2.83 -13.85
C GLY A 72 10.31 -2.48 -13.91
N LEU A 73 9.46 -3.49 -14.05
CA LEU A 73 8.01 -3.33 -14.16
C LEU A 73 7.41 -3.07 -12.78
N LEU A 74 6.58 -2.04 -12.67
CA LEU A 74 5.81 -1.78 -11.45
C LEU A 74 4.73 -2.86 -11.30
N ILE A 75 4.78 -3.64 -10.24
CA ILE A 75 3.83 -4.73 -9.97
C ILE A 75 2.99 -4.49 -8.73
N GLY A 76 3.24 -3.40 -8.01
CA GLY A 76 2.45 -3.03 -6.86
C GLY A 76 3.07 -1.88 -6.08
N TYR A 77 2.30 -1.33 -5.17
CA TYR A 77 2.77 -0.27 -4.28
C TYR A 77 1.84 -0.14 -3.08
N PHE A 78 2.32 0.54 -2.04
CA PHE A 78 1.43 1.01 -0.99
C PHE A 78 1.69 2.48 -0.69
N LEU A 79 0.63 3.15 -0.24
CA LEU A 79 0.67 4.53 0.24
C LEU A 79 0.52 4.50 1.75
N ALA A 80 1.45 5.12 2.47
CA ALA A 80 1.46 5.12 3.92
C ALA A 80 1.99 6.42 4.50
N GLN A 81 1.66 6.64 5.77
CA GLN A 81 2.21 7.75 6.55
C GLN A 81 2.29 7.36 8.01
N PRO A 82 3.24 7.91 8.76
CA PRO A 82 3.26 7.73 10.19
C PRO A 82 2.16 8.58 10.83
N LEU A 83 1.51 8.03 11.85
CA LEU A 83 0.58 8.78 12.69
C LEU A 83 1.08 8.75 14.12
N LEU A 84 1.18 9.91 14.74
CA LEU A 84 1.58 10.05 16.12
C LEU A 84 0.34 10.09 17.01
N PHE A 85 0.43 9.45 18.15
CA PHE A 85 -0.59 9.49 19.19
C PHE A 85 -1.97 8.94 18.79
N LEU A 86 -2.02 8.18 17.69
CA LEU A 86 -3.27 7.51 17.34
C LEU A 86 -3.59 6.47 18.42
N ASP A 87 -4.82 6.51 18.91
CA ASP A 87 -5.30 5.57 19.93
C ASP A 87 -4.36 5.49 21.15
N GLY A 88 -3.79 6.63 21.55
CA GLY A 88 -2.89 6.71 22.70
C GLY A 88 -1.50 6.17 22.49
N GLN A 89 -1.16 5.71 21.29
CA GLN A 89 0.18 5.22 20.98
C GLN A 89 1.07 6.35 20.48
N THR A 90 2.37 6.20 20.69
CA THR A 90 3.33 7.24 20.31
C THR A 90 3.61 7.25 18.83
N GLN A 91 3.65 6.08 18.19
CA GLN A 91 3.90 5.96 16.75
C GLN A 91 3.15 4.79 16.15
N SER A 92 2.56 5.03 14.99
CA SER A 92 1.85 4.01 14.22
C SER A 92 2.10 4.26 12.73
N LEU A 93 2.11 3.20 11.93
CA LEU A 93 2.14 3.32 10.48
C LEU A 93 0.72 3.12 9.95
N TRP A 94 0.22 4.10 9.23
CA TRP A 94 -1.08 4.04 8.57
C TRP A 94 -0.87 3.73 7.10
N VAL A 95 -1.30 2.55 6.66
CA VAL A 95 -1.30 2.17 5.25
C VAL A 95 -2.65 2.52 4.66
N GLU A 96 -2.68 3.59 3.88
CA GLU A 96 -3.91 4.12 3.29
C GLU A 96 -4.42 3.25 2.14
N HIS A 97 -3.51 2.74 1.33
CA HIS A 97 -3.87 2.05 0.10
C HIS A 97 -2.78 1.05 -0.29
N ILE A 98 -3.19 -0.13 -0.73
CA ILE A 98 -2.31 -1.13 -1.31
C ILE A 98 -2.88 -1.54 -2.65
N SER A 99 -2.06 -1.49 -3.68
CA SER A 99 -2.43 -1.92 -5.02
C SER A 99 -1.39 -2.92 -5.54
N TYR A 100 -1.85 -3.95 -6.25
CA TYR A 100 -0.99 -5.04 -6.67
C TYR A 100 -1.52 -5.67 -7.95
N SER A 101 -0.60 -6.25 -8.74
CA SER A 101 -0.93 -6.93 -10.00
C SER A 101 -1.26 -8.41 -9.81
N ASN A 102 -0.77 -9.03 -8.74
CA ASN A 102 -0.99 -10.44 -8.44
C ASN A 102 -0.94 -10.68 -6.92
N LEU A 103 -1.34 -11.87 -6.49
CA LEU A 103 -1.45 -12.21 -5.07
C LEU A 103 -0.08 -12.27 -4.38
N GLU A 104 0.95 -12.67 -5.09
CA GLU A 104 2.30 -12.69 -4.54
C GLU A 104 2.79 -11.28 -4.22
N ALA A 105 2.56 -10.33 -5.13
CA ALA A 105 2.89 -8.92 -4.88
C ALA A 105 2.14 -8.37 -3.68
N ARG A 106 0.85 -8.72 -3.53
CA ARG A 106 0.04 -8.34 -2.36
C ARG A 106 0.71 -8.80 -1.06
N ASP A 107 1.06 -10.07 -0.99
CA ASP A 107 1.64 -10.65 0.22
C ASP A 107 3.00 -10.03 0.54
N LEU A 108 3.81 -9.79 -0.48
CA LEU A 108 5.12 -9.14 -0.32
C LEU A 108 4.99 -7.70 0.19
N LEU A 109 4.01 -6.95 -0.32
CA LEU A 109 3.77 -5.58 0.13
C LEU A 109 3.31 -5.53 1.59
N CYS A 110 2.39 -6.40 1.97
CA CYS A 110 1.92 -6.47 3.35
C CYS A 110 3.04 -6.86 4.32
N GLU A 111 3.83 -7.85 3.95
CA GLU A 111 4.98 -8.27 4.74
C GLU A 111 6.02 -7.16 4.87
N PHE A 112 6.29 -6.45 3.78
CA PHE A 112 7.25 -5.35 3.80
C PHE A 112 6.77 -4.22 4.73
N ALA A 113 5.50 -3.83 4.66
CA ALA A 113 4.95 -2.80 5.53
C ALA A 113 5.04 -3.20 7.00
N TYR A 114 4.78 -4.47 7.31
CA TYR A 114 4.91 -5.01 8.66
C TYR A 114 6.36 -4.96 9.14
N LYS A 115 7.31 -5.43 8.32
CA LYS A 115 8.74 -5.42 8.67
C LYS A 115 9.28 -4.01 8.80
N LEU A 116 8.88 -3.09 7.92
CA LEU A 116 9.27 -1.69 7.99
C LEU A 116 8.81 -1.08 9.33
N SER A 117 7.58 -1.37 9.75
CA SER A 117 7.05 -0.87 11.01
C SER A 117 7.86 -1.39 12.21
N ARG A 118 8.25 -2.66 12.19
CA ARG A 118 9.10 -3.24 13.24
C ARG A 118 10.49 -2.60 13.26
N ASP A 119 11.10 -2.44 12.11
CA ASP A 119 12.46 -1.89 11.99
C ASP A 119 12.53 -0.42 12.43
N LYS A 120 11.45 0.31 12.23
CA LYS A 120 11.36 1.72 12.62
C LYS A 120 10.74 1.89 14.02
N HIS A 121 10.55 0.79 14.75
CA HIS A 121 10.03 0.78 16.13
C HIS A 121 8.62 1.38 16.26
N PHE A 122 7.80 1.26 15.23
CA PHE A 122 6.39 1.61 15.33
C PHE A 122 5.67 0.53 16.13
N GLN A 123 4.74 0.94 16.96
CA GLN A 123 4.03 0.02 17.86
C GLN A 123 2.87 -0.68 17.16
N LYS A 124 2.28 -0.05 16.15
CA LYS A 124 1.15 -0.59 15.40
C LYS A 124 1.29 -0.26 13.92
N VAL A 125 0.72 -1.12 13.09
CA VAL A 125 0.50 -0.84 11.68
C VAL A 125 -0.96 -1.08 11.35
N TYR A 126 -1.56 -0.17 10.60
CA TYR A 126 -2.97 -0.24 10.20
C TYR A 126 -3.06 -0.48 8.71
N PHE A 127 -3.88 -1.45 8.32
CA PHE A 127 -4.14 -1.81 6.92
C PHE A 127 -5.60 -1.59 6.58
N PRO A 128 -5.93 -1.29 5.30
CA PRO A 128 -7.33 -1.27 4.87
C PRO A 128 -7.99 -2.63 5.11
N SER A 129 -9.22 -2.63 5.63
CA SER A 129 -9.95 -3.86 5.93
C SER A 129 -10.72 -4.33 4.69
N GLN A 130 -9.98 -4.76 3.67
CA GLN A 130 -10.54 -5.39 2.47
C GLN A 130 -10.27 -6.90 2.55
N ASN A 131 -11.20 -7.71 2.07
CA ASN A 131 -11.10 -9.17 2.20
C ASN A 131 -9.78 -9.73 1.68
N ASN A 132 -9.31 -9.20 0.56
CA ASN A 132 -8.05 -9.64 -0.05
C ASN A 132 -6.82 -9.23 0.76
N ILE A 133 -6.89 -8.11 1.50
CA ILE A 133 -5.80 -7.68 2.40
C ILE A 133 -5.85 -8.48 3.71
N LEU A 134 -7.04 -8.73 4.24
CA LEU A 134 -7.20 -9.54 5.45
C LEU A 134 -6.53 -10.90 5.32
N ASN A 135 -6.65 -11.53 4.16
CA ASN A 135 -6.01 -12.83 3.92
C ASN A 135 -4.48 -12.77 4.05
N SER A 136 -3.88 -11.66 3.66
CA SER A 136 -2.42 -11.49 3.77
C SER A 136 -1.96 -11.20 5.19
N VAL A 137 -2.75 -10.44 5.96
CA VAL A 137 -2.29 -9.95 7.28
C VAL A 137 -2.75 -10.82 8.45
N ASN A 138 -3.63 -11.79 8.22
CA ASN A 138 -4.08 -12.72 9.26
C ASN A 138 -2.92 -13.50 9.88
N SER A 139 -1.90 -13.84 9.11
CA SER A 139 -0.70 -14.51 9.60
C SER A 139 0.07 -13.68 10.63
N PHE A 140 -0.11 -12.37 10.64
CA PHE A 140 0.50 -11.44 11.58
C PHE A 140 -0.44 -11.11 12.75
N LYS A 141 -1.51 -11.87 12.93
CA LYS A 141 -2.49 -11.72 14.02
C LYS A 141 -3.20 -10.36 13.97
N ALA A 142 -3.67 -9.96 12.77
CA ALA A 142 -4.41 -8.72 12.60
C ALA A 142 -5.75 -8.77 13.36
N ASN A 143 -6.10 -7.66 14.01
CA ASN A 143 -7.36 -7.49 14.72
C ASN A 143 -8.13 -6.31 14.13
N PRO A 144 -9.45 -6.41 13.98
CA PRO A 144 -10.24 -5.27 13.54
C PRO A 144 -10.10 -4.11 14.54
N TRP A 145 -9.85 -2.92 14.01
CA TRP A 145 -9.85 -1.68 14.81
C TRP A 145 -11.15 -0.93 14.59
N THR A 146 -11.56 -0.85 13.32
CA THR A 146 -12.90 -0.37 12.92
C THR A 146 -13.40 -1.31 11.83
N PRO A 147 -14.66 -1.19 11.37
CA PRO A 147 -15.15 -2.03 10.27
C PRO A 147 -14.32 -1.91 8.99
N GLU A 148 -13.58 -0.80 8.81
CA GLU A 148 -12.83 -0.53 7.59
C GLU A 148 -11.32 -0.73 7.71
N VAL A 149 -10.79 -0.94 8.93
CA VAL A 149 -9.37 -0.96 9.21
C VAL A 149 -9.02 -2.10 10.15
N VAL A 150 -7.87 -2.74 9.91
CA VAL A 150 -7.30 -3.73 10.82
C VAL A 150 -5.96 -3.21 11.33
N GLN A 151 -5.58 -3.62 12.55
CA GLN A 151 -4.31 -3.26 13.13
C GLN A 151 -3.48 -4.50 13.45
N ILE A 152 -2.17 -4.35 13.42
CA ILE A 152 -1.22 -5.39 13.83
C ILE A 152 -0.29 -4.78 14.87
N LEU A 153 -0.12 -5.45 15.98
CA LEU A 153 0.89 -5.08 16.95
C LEU A 153 2.25 -5.60 16.47
N THR A 154 3.20 -4.70 16.35
CA THR A 154 4.53 -5.01 15.80
C THR A 154 5.59 -5.18 16.88
N THR A 155 5.24 -4.90 18.13
CA THR A 155 6.08 -5.17 19.29
C THR A 155 5.56 -6.41 20.01
N LYS A 156 6.44 -7.08 20.77
CA LYS A 156 5.98 -8.12 21.70
C LYS A 156 5.14 -7.43 22.76
N ALA A 157 3.84 -7.36 22.53
CA ALA A 157 2.95 -6.84 23.53
C ALA A 157 2.94 -7.84 24.70
N SER A 158 3.34 -7.39 25.87
CA SER A 158 2.86 -8.00 27.08
C SER A 158 1.34 -7.85 27.04
N THR A 159 0.65 -8.92 26.91
CA THR A 159 -0.80 -8.98 26.99
C THR A 159 -1.32 -8.29 28.26
#